data_8dd4dfb84b990cacb16bd711d2f305c6
#
_entry.id   8dd4dfb84b990cacb16bd711d2f305c6
#
_cell.length_a   1.000
_cell.length_b   1.000
_cell.length_c   1.000
_cell.angle_alpha   90.00
_cell.angle_beta   90.00
_cell.angle_gamma   90.00
#
_symmetry.space_group_name_H-M   'P 1'
#
loop_
_entity.id
_entity.type
_entity.pdbx_description
1 polymer ?
#
loop_
_entity_poly.entity_id
_entity_poly.type
_entity_poly.pdbx_seq_one_letter_code
_entity_poly.pdbx_strand_id
1 'polypeptide(L)'
;EMSRGLGDVYKRQTLALYAGFGGATLAVLWQGISRTFHISIGMASLIVAIIMIVFSFFYDRSQIHIGTIIYQLVYSLCVDLFANAHVYSTHLWVNALIMLLGVMLFAVGTGVYAAASLGRGSYEALTFSLAEKNGWQVKAVRMILDIVMVLTGVLLGGKFGICTIVTIIISGPVIQFTASKTKKLLKK
;
A
#
# COMPACT_ATOMS: atom_id res chain seq x y z
N GLU A 1 -29.93 -18.58 12.52
CA GLU A 1 -29.69 -17.11 12.32
C GLU A 1 -28.19 -16.76 12.23
N MET A 2 -27.32 -17.42 12.99
CA MET A 2 -25.87 -17.17 12.92
C MET A 2 -25.23 -17.55 11.58
N SER A 3 -25.73 -18.57 10.89
CA SER A 3 -25.24 -18.97 9.56
C SER A 3 -25.65 -18.00 8.43
N ARG A 4 -26.77 -17.31 8.58
CA ARG A 4 -27.21 -16.26 7.63
C ARG A 4 -26.39 -14.98 7.77
N GLY A 5 -26.04 -14.57 8.99
CA GLY A 5 -25.20 -13.41 9.26
C GLY A 5 -23.78 -13.56 8.70
N LEU A 6 -23.16 -14.72 8.88
CA LEU A 6 -21.84 -15.03 8.30
C LEU A 6 -21.88 -15.03 6.75
N GLY A 7 -22.95 -15.60 6.17
CA GLY A 7 -23.15 -15.61 4.72
C GLY A 7 -23.31 -14.21 4.14
N ASP A 8 -23.99 -13.29 4.83
CA ASP A 8 -24.16 -11.90 4.39
C ASP A 8 -22.89 -11.06 4.57
N VAL A 9 -22.11 -11.28 5.62
CA VAL A 9 -20.79 -10.65 5.80
C VAL A 9 -19.82 -11.14 4.71
N TYR A 10 -19.80 -12.43 4.43
CA TYR A 10 -19.01 -12.98 3.32
C TYR A 10 -19.48 -12.47 1.95
N LYS A 11 -20.80 -12.38 1.72
CA LYS A 11 -21.34 -11.82 0.49
C LYS A 11 -21.00 -10.34 0.31
N ARG A 12 -21.04 -9.54 1.37
CA ARG A 12 -20.71 -8.11 1.30
C ARG A 12 -19.20 -7.86 1.14
N GLN A 13 -18.36 -8.59 1.84
CA GLN A 13 -16.92 -8.59 1.58
C GLN A 13 -16.60 -9.10 0.17
N THR A 14 -17.35 -10.08 -0.29
CA THR A 14 -17.24 -10.62 -1.63
C THR A 14 -17.76 -9.63 -2.67
N LEU A 15 -18.82 -8.87 -2.40
CA LEU A 15 -19.35 -7.83 -3.32
C LEU A 15 -18.41 -6.64 -3.48
N ALA A 16 -17.74 -6.18 -2.44
CA ALA A 16 -16.70 -5.15 -2.55
C ALA A 16 -15.46 -5.66 -3.33
N LEU A 17 -15.13 -6.93 -3.18
CA LEU A 17 -14.11 -7.64 -3.94
C LEU A 17 -14.62 -8.06 -5.34
N TYR A 18 -15.92 -8.31 -5.52
CA TYR A 18 -16.58 -8.61 -6.81
C TYR A 18 -16.90 -7.35 -7.62
N ALA A 19 -16.90 -6.17 -7.01
CA ALA A 19 -16.90 -4.91 -7.77
C ALA A 19 -15.65 -4.78 -8.67
N GLY A 20 -14.74 -5.78 -8.66
CA GLY A 20 -13.61 -5.86 -9.58
C GLY A 20 -12.49 -4.86 -9.28
N PHE A 21 -12.62 -4.10 -8.19
CA PHE A 21 -11.63 -3.07 -7.88
C PHE A 21 -10.33 -3.62 -7.29
N GLY A 22 -10.34 -4.80 -6.65
CA GLY A 22 -9.14 -5.38 -6.01
C GLY A 22 -8.54 -4.49 -4.94
N GLY A 23 -7.31 -4.82 -4.52
CA GLY A 23 -6.52 -4.01 -3.59
C GLY A 23 -5.46 -3.14 -4.28
N ALA A 24 -4.90 -2.17 -3.58
CA ALA A 24 -3.66 -1.52 -3.99
C ALA A 24 -2.53 -2.58 -4.06
N THR A 25 -1.43 -2.28 -4.73
CA THR A 25 -0.37 -3.25 -5.06
C THR A 25 0.12 -4.07 -3.87
N LEU A 26 0.48 -3.41 -2.76
CA LEU A 26 0.86 -4.08 -1.52
C LEU A 26 -0.31 -4.80 -0.84
N ALA A 27 -1.53 -4.27 -0.95
CA ALA A 27 -2.71 -4.90 -0.35
C ALA A 27 -3.00 -6.27 -0.98
N VAL A 28 -2.71 -6.46 -2.26
CA VAL A 28 -2.81 -7.76 -2.93
C VAL A 28 -1.84 -8.76 -2.30
N LEU A 29 -0.60 -8.34 -2.02
CA LEU A 29 0.39 -9.18 -1.34
C LEU A 29 -0.05 -9.52 0.09
N TRP A 30 -0.49 -8.52 0.87
CA TRP A 30 -0.95 -8.75 2.25
C TRP A 30 -2.16 -9.68 2.31
N GLN A 31 -3.11 -9.53 1.38
CA GLN A 31 -4.25 -10.46 1.25
C GLN A 31 -3.78 -11.88 0.92
N GLY A 32 -2.82 -12.03 0.02
CA GLY A 32 -2.23 -13.32 -0.31
C GLY A 32 -1.60 -13.99 0.91
N ILE A 33 -0.73 -13.28 1.62
CA ILE A 33 -0.08 -13.76 2.84
C ILE A 33 -1.13 -14.08 3.94
N SER A 34 -2.07 -13.16 4.18
CA SER A 34 -3.14 -13.32 5.16
C SER A 34 -3.94 -14.60 4.92
N ARG A 35 -4.26 -14.91 3.67
CA ARG A 35 -5.01 -16.12 3.30
C ARG A 35 -4.19 -17.39 3.44
N THR A 36 -2.94 -17.36 3.01
CA THR A 36 -2.04 -18.52 3.04
C THR A 36 -1.68 -18.91 4.49
N PHE A 37 -1.42 -17.92 5.33
CA PHE A 37 -0.96 -18.14 6.71
C PHE A 37 -2.06 -17.95 7.78
N HIS A 38 -3.30 -17.65 7.39
CA HIS A 38 -4.44 -17.42 8.29
C HIS A 38 -4.18 -16.36 9.38
N ILE A 39 -3.47 -15.28 9.02
CA ILE A 39 -3.16 -14.13 9.89
C ILE A 39 -3.95 -12.89 9.48
N SER A 40 -4.02 -11.86 10.35
CA SER A 40 -4.68 -10.59 9.98
C SER A 40 -3.94 -9.87 8.85
N ILE A 41 -4.64 -9.01 8.11
CA ILE A 41 -4.03 -8.21 7.03
C ILE A 41 -2.99 -7.24 7.59
N GLY A 42 -3.23 -6.65 8.78
CA GLY A 42 -2.27 -5.79 9.46
C GLY A 42 -1.01 -6.55 9.87
N MET A 43 -1.16 -7.79 10.39
CA MET A 43 -0.01 -8.66 10.69
C MET A 43 0.78 -9.00 9.42
N ALA A 44 0.10 -9.33 8.32
CA ALA A 44 0.74 -9.58 7.03
C ALA A 44 1.50 -8.33 6.54
N SER A 45 0.90 -7.14 6.69
CA SER A 45 1.54 -5.88 6.33
C SER A 45 2.79 -5.60 7.16
N LEU A 46 2.74 -5.92 8.47
CA LEU A 46 3.88 -5.75 9.37
C LEU A 46 5.05 -6.67 9.01
N ILE A 47 4.77 -7.95 8.72
CA ILE A 47 5.79 -8.92 8.30
C ILE A 47 6.49 -8.46 7.02
N VAL A 48 5.72 -8.07 5.99
CA VAL A 48 6.26 -7.56 4.73
C VAL A 48 7.11 -6.31 4.96
N ALA A 49 6.64 -5.40 5.82
CA ALA A 49 7.37 -4.19 6.16
C ALA A 49 8.69 -4.46 6.88
N ILE A 50 8.71 -5.42 7.81
CA ILE A 50 9.96 -5.83 8.49
C ILE A 50 10.95 -6.36 7.47
N ILE A 51 10.53 -7.22 6.54
CA ILE A 51 11.40 -7.74 5.48
C ILE A 51 11.97 -6.60 4.63
N MET A 52 11.12 -5.63 4.24
CA MET A 52 11.55 -4.47 3.46
C MET A 52 12.52 -3.57 4.23
N ILE A 53 12.26 -3.32 5.52
CA ILE A 53 13.14 -2.52 6.39
C ILE A 53 14.49 -3.21 6.55
N VAL A 54 14.50 -4.52 6.82
CA VAL A 54 15.75 -5.29 6.95
C VAL A 54 16.55 -5.24 5.65
N PHE A 55 15.91 -5.46 4.51
CA PHE A 55 16.57 -5.37 3.21
C PHE A 55 17.15 -3.97 2.98
N SER A 56 16.36 -2.92 3.21
CA SER A 56 16.78 -1.53 3.05
C SER A 56 17.92 -1.19 4.02
N PHE A 57 17.90 -1.72 5.24
CA PHE A 57 18.96 -1.49 6.23
C PHE A 57 20.32 -2.04 5.79
N PHE A 58 20.35 -3.21 5.17
CA PHE A 58 21.59 -3.78 4.63
C PHE A 58 22.01 -3.12 3.33
N TYR A 59 21.05 -2.60 2.55
CA TYR A 59 21.33 -2.01 1.25
C TYR A 59 21.70 -0.53 1.33
N ASP A 60 20.91 0.28 2.05
CA ASP A 60 21.13 1.72 2.28
C ASP A 60 20.48 2.18 3.57
N ARG A 61 21.29 2.35 4.62
CA ARG A 61 20.83 2.77 5.95
C ARG A 61 20.27 4.20 6.00
N SER A 62 20.63 5.05 5.03
CA SER A 62 20.28 6.48 5.03
C SER A 62 18.77 6.72 4.91
N GLN A 63 18.03 5.73 4.45
CA GLN A 63 16.57 5.82 4.21
C GLN A 63 15.74 5.40 5.42
N ILE A 64 16.35 4.77 6.43
CA ILE A 64 15.66 4.23 7.60
C ILE A 64 15.94 5.10 8.81
N HIS A 65 14.87 5.59 9.41
CA HIS A 65 14.89 6.38 10.64
C HIS A 65 13.86 5.82 11.64
N ILE A 66 13.90 6.28 12.87
CA ILE A 66 12.91 5.89 13.90
C ILE A 66 11.49 6.12 13.41
N GLY A 67 11.26 7.20 12.65
CA GLY A 67 9.98 7.50 12.01
C GLY A 67 9.46 6.38 11.11
N THR A 68 10.33 5.62 10.43
CA THR A 68 9.95 4.48 9.58
C THR A 68 9.27 3.38 10.41
N ILE A 69 9.82 3.09 11.60
CA ILE A 69 9.27 2.05 12.50
C ILE A 69 7.93 2.51 13.07
N ILE A 70 7.87 3.73 13.57
CA ILE A 70 6.62 4.31 14.14
C ILE A 70 5.54 4.36 13.06
N TYR A 71 5.87 4.85 11.86
CA TYR A 71 4.95 4.89 10.72
C TYR A 71 4.36 3.51 10.44
N GLN A 72 5.20 2.48 10.39
CA GLN A 72 4.76 1.13 10.04
C GLN A 72 3.86 0.51 11.12
N LEU A 73 4.18 0.71 12.40
CA LEU A 73 3.33 0.23 13.50
C LEU A 73 1.95 0.89 13.47
N VAL A 74 1.90 2.21 13.38
CA VAL A 74 0.63 2.97 13.28
C VAL A 74 -0.15 2.55 12.03
N TYR A 75 0.54 2.41 10.90
CA TYR A 75 -0.09 2.00 9.64
C TYR A 75 -0.74 0.62 9.75
N SER A 76 -0.02 -0.37 10.29
CA SER A 76 -0.54 -1.74 10.45
C SER A 76 -1.74 -1.80 11.38
N LEU A 77 -1.72 -1.04 12.49
CA LEU A 77 -2.88 -0.91 13.38
C LEU A 77 -4.07 -0.25 12.68
N CYS A 78 -3.84 0.82 11.91
CA CYS A 78 -4.89 1.46 11.13
C CYS A 78 -5.48 0.51 10.09
N VAL A 79 -4.65 -0.27 9.39
CA VAL A 79 -5.12 -1.26 8.42
C VAL A 79 -6.07 -2.27 9.07
N ASP A 80 -5.75 -2.80 10.24
CA ASP A 80 -6.63 -3.75 10.94
C ASP A 80 -7.92 -3.09 11.47
N LEU A 81 -7.83 -1.87 11.97
CA LEU A 81 -9.01 -1.11 12.42
C LEU A 81 -9.98 -0.81 11.26
N PHE A 82 -9.44 -0.35 10.13
CA PHE A 82 -10.25 0.01 8.96
C PHE A 82 -10.63 -1.19 8.08
N ALA A 83 -9.93 -2.32 8.19
CA ALA A 83 -10.31 -3.55 7.49
C ALA A 83 -11.73 -4.01 7.83
N ASN A 84 -12.21 -3.69 9.02
CA ASN A 84 -13.56 -3.97 9.49
C ASN A 84 -14.56 -2.83 9.24
N ALA A 85 -14.12 -1.65 8.83
CA ALA A 85 -14.97 -0.53 8.51
C ALA A 85 -15.56 -0.70 7.10
N HIS A 86 -16.82 -1.12 7.03
CA HIS A 86 -17.52 -1.42 5.78
C HIS A 86 -18.07 -0.12 5.15
N VAL A 87 -17.21 0.71 4.61
CA VAL A 87 -17.57 1.97 3.92
C VAL A 87 -17.78 1.69 2.43
N TYR A 88 -18.79 0.88 2.10
CA TYR A 88 -19.11 0.59 0.70
C TYR A 88 -20.57 0.97 0.41
N SER A 89 -20.78 1.62 -0.74
CA SER A 89 -22.11 1.92 -1.27
C SER A 89 -22.60 0.78 -2.17
N THR A 90 -23.92 0.68 -2.32
CA THR A 90 -24.55 -0.19 -3.33
C THR A 90 -24.30 0.27 -4.76
N HIS A 91 -23.91 1.54 -4.95
CA HIS A 91 -23.64 2.13 -6.26
C HIS A 91 -22.16 1.99 -6.67
N LEU A 92 -21.93 1.35 -7.81
CA LEU A 92 -20.60 1.11 -8.37
C LEU A 92 -19.78 2.40 -8.54
N TRP A 93 -20.40 3.47 -9.02
CA TRP A 93 -19.77 4.78 -9.24
C TRP A 93 -19.29 5.44 -7.96
N VAL A 94 -20.04 5.30 -6.86
CA VAL A 94 -19.66 5.83 -5.55
C VAL A 94 -18.41 5.09 -5.04
N ASN A 95 -18.37 3.77 -5.19
CA ASN A 95 -17.22 2.96 -4.82
C ASN A 95 -15.99 3.30 -5.66
N ALA A 96 -16.17 3.57 -6.96
CA ALA A 96 -15.09 4.00 -7.84
C ALA A 96 -14.52 5.37 -7.42
N LEU A 97 -15.37 6.32 -7.04
CA LEU A 97 -14.95 7.62 -6.53
C LEU A 97 -14.21 7.50 -5.19
N ILE A 98 -14.72 6.70 -4.25
CA ILE A 98 -14.07 6.44 -2.95
C ILE A 98 -12.69 5.83 -3.17
N MET A 99 -12.59 4.85 -4.08
CA MET A 99 -11.32 4.22 -4.45
C MET A 99 -10.33 5.25 -5.02
N LEU A 100 -10.76 6.07 -5.97
CA LEU A 100 -9.89 7.06 -6.62
C LEU A 100 -9.40 8.11 -5.61
N LEU A 101 -10.30 8.62 -4.76
CA LEU A 101 -9.96 9.54 -3.68
C LEU A 101 -8.98 8.90 -2.69
N GLY A 102 -9.19 7.65 -2.32
CA GLY A 102 -8.28 6.90 -1.45
C GLY A 102 -6.87 6.77 -2.02
N VAL A 103 -6.75 6.39 -3.30
CA VAL A 103 -5.46 6.29 -4.01
C VAL A 103 -4.77 7.65 -4.09
N MET A 104 -5.51 8.72 -4.38
CA MET A 104 -4.97 10.08 -4.46
C MET A 104 -4.50 10.58 -3.09
N LEU A 105 -5.31 10.44 -2.04
CA LEU A 105 -4.95 10.82 -0.67
C LEU A 105 -3.72 10.06 -0.18
N PHE A 106 -3.66 8.76 -0.43
CA PHE A 106 -2.50 7.93 -0.12
C PHE A 106 -1.25 8.43 -0.84
N ALA A 107 -1.33 8.67 -2.15
CA ALA A 107 -0.18 9.10 -2.95
C ALA A 107 0.32 10.51 -2.56
N VAL A 108 -0.59 11.44 -2.29
CA VAL A 108 -0.25 12.79 -1.82
C VAL A 108 0.35 12.72 -0.40
N GLY A 109 -0.29 12.02 0.53
CA GLY A 109 0.19 11.85 1.90
C GLY A 109 1.59 11.24 1.96
N THR A 110 1.82 10.18 1.18
CA THR A 110 3.13 9.53 1.05
C THR A 110 4.18 10.50 0.48
N GLY A 111 3.82 11.30 -0.53
CA GLY A 111 4.72 12.29 -1.13
C GLY A 111 5.10 13.41 -0.16
N VAL A 112 4.16 13.93 0.64
CA VAL A 112 4.42 14.93 1.69
C VAL A 112 5.31 14.33 2.77
N TYR A 113 5.00 13.13 3.25
CA TYR A 113 5.78 12.45 4.27
C TYR A 113 7.22 12.18 3.82
N ALA A 114 7.40 11.72 2.58
CA ALA A 114 8.73 11.49 2.00
C ALA A 114 9.56 12.79 1.89
N ALA A 115 8.91 13.95 1.75
CA ALA A 115 9.59 15.24 1.69
C ALA A 115 10.01 15.79 3.06
N ALA A 116 9.32 15.39 4.14
CA ALA A 116 9.58 15.87 5.50
C ALA A 116 10.88 15.33 6.13
N SER A 117 11.56 14.37 5.49
CA SER A 117 12.85 13.77 5.95
C SER A 117 12.83 13.19 7.37
N LEU A 118 11.64 12.89 7.91
CA LEU A 118 11.46 12.26 9.25
C LEU A 118 11.60 10.74 9.23
N GLY A 119 11.89 10.18 8.09
CA GLY A 119 11.89 8.77 7.77
C GLY A 119 10.97 8.51 6.58
N ARG A 120 11.03 7.33 6.01
CA ARG A 120 10.16 6.92 4.89
C ARG A 120 9.38 5.69 5.30
N GLY A 121 8.18 5.45 4.75
CA GLY A 121 7.49 4.18 4.90
C GLY A 121 8.41 3.04 4.43
N SER A 122 8.19 1.81 4.91
CA SER A 122 9.04 0.66 4.58
C SER A 122 9.20 0.44 3.07
N TYR A 123 8.11 0.60 2.33
CA TYR A 123 8.10 0.44 0.87
C TYR A 123 8.77 1.59 0.14
N GLU A 124 8.57 2.81 0.60
CA GLU A 124 9.26 3.99 0.09
C GLU A 124 10.75 3.92 0.38
N ALA A 125 11.14 3.50 1.60
CA ALA A 125 12.54 3.31 1.96
C ALA A 125 13.22 2.33 1.00
N LEU A 126 12.59 1.16 0.73
CA LEU A 126 13.08 0.19 -0.24
C LEU A 126 13.20 0.78 -1.65
N THR A 127 12.15 1.48 -2.11
CA THR A 127 12.11 2.09 -3.45
C THR A 127 13.22 3.11 -3.63
N PHE A 128 13.39 4.00 -2.65
CA PHE A 128 14.41 5.05 -2.73
C PHE A 128 15.83 4.49 -2.53
N SER A 129 16.03 3.51 -1.65
CA SER A 129 17.32 2.83 -1.49
C SER A 129 17.78 2.24 -2.82
N LEU A 130 16.92 1.53 -3.52
CA LEU A 130 17.24 0.94 -4.82
C LEU A 130 17.46 2.01 -5.89
N ALA A 131 16.64 3.07 -5.92
CA ALA A 131 16.75 4.13 -6.91
C ALA A 131 18.03 4.95 -6.73
N GLU A 132 18.29 5.44 -5.52
CA GLU A 132 19.42 6.33 -5.25
C GLU A 132 20.77 5.61 -5.40
N LYS A 133 20.88 4.37 -4.90
CA LYS A 133 22.14 3.62 -4.98
C LYS A 133 22.52 3.21 -6.39
N ASN A 134 21.54 2.90 -7.25
CA ASN A 134 21.78 2.48 -8.63
C ASN A 134 21.65 3.63 -9.65
N GLY A 135 21.31 4.84 -9.23
CA GLY A 135 21.07 5.96 -10.13
C GLY A 135 19.82 5.79 -11.00
N TRP A 136 18.85 4.96 -10.56
CA TRP A 136 17.63 4.67 -11.31
C TRP A 136 16.53 5.67 -10.98
N GLN A 137 15.58 5.83 -11.91
CA GLN A 137 14.42 6.67 -11.65
C GLN A 137 13.49 5.99 -10.63
N VAL A 138 13.12 6.72 -9.59
CA VAL A 138 12.20 6.24 -8.52
C VAL A 138 10.91 5.67 -9.10
N LYS A 139 10.37 6.33 -10.15
CA LYS A 139 9.17 5.86 -10.87
C LYS A 139 9.36 4.44 -11.44
N ALA A 140 10.49 4.19 -12.10
CA ALA A 140 10.75 2.89 -12.72
C ALA A 140 10.92 1.79 -11.67
N VAL A 141 11.71 2.07 -10.61
CA VAL A 141 11.91 1.13 -9.49
C VAL A 141 10.57 0.80 -8.84
N ARG A 142 9.72 1.80 -8.59
CA ARG A 142 8.41 1.58 -7.98
C ARG A 142 7.51 0.71 -8.86
N MET A 143 7.46 0.98 -10.16
CA MET A 143 6.65 0.16 -11.08
C MET A 143 7.11 -1.31 -11.09
N ILE A 144 8.41 -1.55 -11.11
CA ILE A 144 8.97 -2.91 -11.07
C ILE A 144 8.62 -3.60 -9.75
N LEU A 145 8.81 -2.91 -8.61
CA LEU A 145 8.45 -3.44 -7.30
C LEU A 145 6.94 -3.72 -7.20
N ASP A 146 6.10 -2.80 -7.66
CA ASP A 146 4.65 -2.97 -7.69
C ASP A 146 4.25 -4.24 -8.48
N ILE A 147 4.85 -4.46 -9.64
CA ILE A 147 4.61 -5.66 -10.45
C ILE A 147 5.03 -6.93 -9.70
N VAL A 148 6.24 -6.94 -9.11
CA VAL A 148 6.74 -8.08 -8.34
C VAL A 148 5.84 -8.39 -7.14
N MET A 149 5.40 -7.35 -6.39
CA MET A 149 4.52 -7.52 -5.22
C MET A 149 3.14 -8.04 -5.63
N VAL A 150 2.59 -7.54 -6.72
CA VAL A 150 1.29 -8.02 -7.25
C VAL A 150 1.39 -9.46 -7.72
N LEU A 151 2.42 -9.81 -8.50
CA LEU A 151 2.62 -11.19 -8.97
C LEU A 151 2.73 -12.16 -7.78
N THR A 152 3.57 -11.82 -6.80
CA THR A 152 3.73 -12.64 -5.58
C THR A 152 2.40 -12.74 -4.81
N GLY A 153 1.69 -11.62 -4.66
CA GLY A 153 0.40 -11.59 -3.98
C GLY A 153 -0.66 -12.44 -4.65
N VAL A 154 -0.74 -12.40 -5.99
CA VAL A 154 -1.68 -13.22 -6.78
C VAL A 154 -1.34 -14.69 -6.65
N LEU A 155 -0.06 -15.08 -6.73
CA LEU A 155 0.39 -16.45 -6.54
C LEU A 155 0.01 -17.00 -5.15
N LEU A 156 -0.03 -16.15 -4.13
CA LEU A 156 -0.47 -16.48 -2.77
C LEU A 156 -2.01 -16.37 -2.58
N GLY A 157 -2.78 -16.17 -3.66
CA GLY A 157 -4.24 -16.09 -3.61
C GLY A 157 -4.81 -14.69 -3.29
N GLY A 158 -4.01 -13.63 -3.39
CA GLY A 158 -4.46 -12.24 -3.35
C GLY A 158 -5.34 -11.90 -4.56
N LYS A 159 -6.28 -10.98 -4.39
CA LYS A 159 -7.21 -10.58 -5.46
C LYS A 159 -6.67 -9.36 -6.20
N PHE A 160 -6.34 -9.57 -7.46
CA PHE A 160 -6.00 -8.54 -8.43
C PHE A 160 -7.27 -7.87 -8.99
N GLY A 161 -7.23 -6.56 -9.22
CA GLY A 161 -8.36 -5.84 -9.79
C GLY A 161 -8.00 -4.47 -10.36
N ILE A 162 -9.01 -3.72 -10.77
CA ILE A 162 -8.86 -2.39 -11.41
C ILE A 162 -8.11 -1.42 -10.50
N CYS A 163 -8.38 -1.44 -9.19
CA CYS A 163 -7.65 -0.62 -8.20
C CYS A 163 -6.15 -0.86 -8.24
N THR A 164 -5.71 -2.12 -8.42
CA THR A 164 -4.30 -2.48 -8.52
C THR A 164 -3.65 -1.82 -9.73
N ILE A 165 -4.31 -1.86 -10.90
CA ILE A 165 -3.82 -1.23 -12.14
C ILE A 165 -3.75 0.28 -11.97
N VAL A 166 -4.80 0.90 -11.45
CA VAL A 166 -4.87 2.34 -11.18
C VAL A 166 -3.76 2.77 -10.23
N THR A 167 -3.51 2.00 -9.17
CA THR A 167 -2.45 2.28 -8.21
C THR A 167 -1.06 2.21 -8.86
N ILE A 168 -0.77 1.19 -9.67
CA ILE A 168 0.51 1.07 -10.38
C ILE A 168 0.78 2.29 -11.27
N ILE A 169 -0.23 2.73 -12.01
CA ILE A 169 -0.09 3.82 -12.98
C ILE A 169 0.02 5.19 -12.28
N ILE A 170 -0.82 5.43 -11.26
CA ILE A 170 -1.00 6.77 -10.67
C ILE A 170 -0.04 7.01 -9.49
N SER A 171 0.21 6.02 -8.63
CA SER A 171 0.94 6.24 -7.38
C SER A 171 2.35 6.77 -7.59
N GLY A 172 3.12 6.18 -8.49
CA GLY A 172 4.51 6.60 -8.78
C GLY A 172 4.63 8.06 -9.21
N PRO A 173 3.96 8.49 -10.28
CA PRO A 173 3.99 9.88 -10.75
C PRO A 173 3.50 10.89 -9.70
N VAL A 174 2.39 10.60 -8.99
CA VAL A 174 1.83 11.51 -7.99
C VAL A 174 2.76 11.66 -6.79
N ILE A 175 3.32 10.58 -6.28
CA ILE A 175 4.29 10.61 -5.18
C ILE A 175 5.52 11.43 -5.57
N GLN A 176 6.08 11.18 -6.75
CA GLN A 176 7.26 11.92 -7.23
C GLN A 176 6.96 13.41 -7.38
N PHE A 177 5.82 13.78 -7.97
CA PHE A 177 5.39 15.15 -8.13
C PHE A 177 5.20 15.85 -6.78
N THR A 178 4.45 15.22 -5.86
CA THR A 178 4.17 15.78 -4.52
C THR A 178 5.43 15.91 -3.69
N ALA A 179 6.28 14.89 -3.66
CA ALA A 179 7.54 14.94 -2.93
C ALA A 179 8.46 16.05 -3.46
N SER A 180 8.57 16.21 -4.77
CA SER A 180 9.41 17.26 -5.37
C SER A 180 8.88 18.67 -5.09
N LYS A 181 7.56 18.86 -5.12
CA LYS A 181 6.91 20.15 -4.86
C LYS A 181 7.02 20.53 -3.38
N THR A 182 6.76 19.58 -2.48
CA THR A 182 6.88 19.80 -1.02
C THR A 182 8.32 20.10 -0.62
N LYS A 183 9.30 19.38 -1.19
CA LYS A 183 10.72 19.64 -0.92
C LYS A 183 11.17 21.05 -1.36
N LYS A 184 10.58 21.59 -2.43
CA LYS A 184 10.81 23.00 -2.87
C LYS A 184 10.20 23.99 -1.89
N LEU A 185 9.05 23.70 -1.29
CA LEU A 185 8.37 24.56 -0.32
C LEU A 185 9.08 24.59 1.04
N LEU A 186 9.64 23.46 1.47
CA LEU A 186 10.38 23.35 2.73
C LEU A 186 11.81 23.96 2.66
N LYS A 187 12.33 24.19 1.46
CA LYS A 187 13.64 24.87 1.26
C LYS A 187 13.53 26.39 1.15
N LYS A 188 12.34 26.96 1.18
CA LYS A 188 12.08 28.38 1.31
C LYS A 188 11.87 28.78 2.76
#